data_9b1cc9bba287916d446f737d629248ba
#
_entry.id   9b1cc9bba287916d446f737d629248ba
#
_cell.length_a   1.000
_cell.length_b   1.000
_cell.length_c   1.000
_cell.angle_alpha   90.00
_cell.angle_beta   90.00
_cell.angle_gamma   90.00
#
_symmetry.space_group_name_H-M   'P 1'
#
loop_
_entity.id
_entity.type
_entity.pdbx_description
1 polymer ?
#
loop_
_entity_poly.entity_id
_entity_poly.type
_entity_poly.pdbx_seq_one_letter_code
_entity_poly.pdbx_strand_id
1 'polypeptide(L)'
;IFADPAHLPTFNSHAIEASLHRIPGLAEHFVYFNDDMFVARPTTPETFFHPNGIAKVFQSGARIPGVEDERTLAVDTAALRGRELLMSTFGRVVADKPLHSPYPLRRSVLDEIEATYPDVITATRHSRFRSPTDLSTAASFAQHYAVATGKATFAEIATEYVHIESKRLTWHLDRIRLADDLDTFCINETQDGRGDHTAREKAIASFFDELFPVAAPWEREPDGPR
;
A
#
# COMPACT_ATOMS: atom_id res chain seq x y z
N ILE A 1 5.31 13.68 11.32
CA ILE A 1 4.02 13.67 10.60
C ILE A 1 2.83 13.71 11.57
N PHE A 2 3.00 13.26 12.80
CA PHE A 2 2.01 13.40 13.86
C PHE A 2 2.25 14.71 14.62
N ALA A 3 1.31 15.65 14.51
CA ALA A 3 1.41 16.93 15.21
C ALA A 3 1.13 16.80 16.72
N ASP A 4 0.27 15.84 17.09
CA ASP A 4 -0.04 15.52 18.47
C ASP A 4 0.80 14.33 18.94
N PRO A 5 1.66 14.51 19.98
CA PRO A 5 2.43 13.41 20.58
C PRO A 5 1.58 12.26 21.12
N ALA A 6 0.30 12.51 21.45
CA ALA A 6 -0.62 11.49 21.94
C ALA A 6 -0.95 10.42 20.88
N HIS A 7 -0.69 10.69 19.61
CA HIS A 7 -0.81 9.70 18.54
C HIS A 7 0.34 8.66 18.53
N LEU A 8 1.37 8.86 19.32
CA LEU A 8 2.54 7.99 19.38
C LEU A 8 2.64 7.23 20.71
N PRO A 9 3.15 6.00 20.71
CA PRO A 9 3.49 5.20 19.54
C PRO A 9 2.26 4.65 18.84
N THR A 10 2.31 4.55 17.50
CA THR A 10 1.29 3.87 16.70
C THR A 10 1.86 2.60 16.07
N PHE A 11 1.02 1.57 15.99
CA PHE A 11 1.27 0.29 15.33
C PHE A 11 0.22 0.05 14.23
N ASN A 12 -0.32 1.13 13.69
CA ASN A 12 -1.44 1.15 12.77
C ASN A 12 -1.03 1.85 11.47
N SER A 13 -0.86 1.09 10.38
CA SER A 13 -0.54 1.65 9.07
C SER A 13 -1.59 2.66 8.59
N HIS A 14 -2.88 2.47 8.92
CA HIS A 14 -3.94 3.41 8.56
C HIS A 14 -3.73 4.79 9.19
N ALA A 15 -3.25 4.84 10.44
CA ALA A 15 -2.92 6.11 11.12
C ALA A 15 -1.71 6.82 10.45
N ILE A 16 -0.72 6.04 10.01
CA ILE A 16 0.43 6.55 9.24
C ILE A 16 -0.05 7.08 7.89
N GLU A 17 -0.81 6.29 7.16
CA GLU A 17 -1.38 6.65 5.86
C GLU A 17 -2.21 7.94 5.91
N ALA A 18 -3.02 8.11 6.96
CA ALA A 18 -3.82 9.31 7.21
C ALA A 18 -3.00 10.56 7.50
N SER A 19 -1.67 10.45 7.62
CA SER A 19 -0.76 11.54 7.99
C SER A 19 0.32 11.82 6.93
N LEU A 20 0.37 11.09 5.82
CA LEU A 20 1.44 11.17 4.82
C LEU A 20 1.62 12.57 4.23
N HIS A 21 0.53 13.28 3.91
CA HIS A 21 0.57 14.64 3.35
C HIS A 21 1.21 15.67 4.30
N ARG A 22 1.37 15.32 5.59
CA ARG A 22 2.03 16.14 6.61
C ARG A 22 3.56 15.95 6.66
N ILE A 23 4.12 15.12 5.80
CA ILE A 23 5.58 14.97 5.69
C ILE A 23 6.16 16.29 5.17
N PRO A 24 7.08 16.96 5.92
CA PRO A 24 7.69 18.19 5.47
C PRO A 24 8.42 18.01 4.14
N GLY A 25 8.13 18.86 3.17
CA GLY A 25 8.78 18.79 1.85
C GLY A 25 8.29 17.67 0.92
N LEU A 26 7.23 16.95 1.28
CA LEU A 26 6.64 15.94 0.40
C LEU A 26 6.23 16.56 -0.94
N ALA A 27 6.67 15.96 -2.03
CA ALA A 27 6.30 16.37 -3.38
C ALA A 27 4.77 16.24 -3.61
N GLU A 28 4.24 17.01 -4.58
CA GLU A 28 2.82 16.89 -4.97
C GLU A 28 2.50 15.49 -5.49
N HIS A 29 3.38 14.92 -6.32
CA HIS A 29 3.28 13.56 -6.83
C HIS A 29 4.29 12.68 -6.10
N PHE A 30 3.82 11.64 -5.48
CA PHE A 30 4.68 10.67 -4.79
C PHE A 30 4.11 9.27 -4.89
N VAL A 31 4.95 8.28 -4.67
CA VAL A 31 4.55 6.88 -4.64
C VAL A 31 4.73 6.37 -3.21
N TYR A 32 3.66 5.81 -2.65
CA TYR A 32 3.69 5.19 -1.34
C TYR A 32 3.93 3.69 -1.47
N PHE A 33 4.92 3.21 -0.74
CA PHE A 33 5.27 1.80 -0.65
C PHE A 33 4.95 1.28 0.74
N ASN A 34 4.34 0.10 0.81
CA ASN A 34 4.42 -0.73 2.01
C ASN A 34 5.78 -1.43 2.05
N ASP A 35 6.15 -1.96 3.21
CA ASP A 35 7.42 -2.66 3.45
C ASP A 35 7.56 -3.99 2.67
N ASP A 36 6.47 -4.50 2.13
CA ASP A 36 6.38 -5.72 1.33
C ASP A 36 6.33 -5.49 -0.20
N MET A 37 6.42 -4.22 -0.64
CA MET A 37 6.35 -3.83 -2.06
C MET A 37 7.72 -3.44 -2.61
N PHE A 38 8.01 -3.89 -3.82
CA PHE A 38 9.31 -3.71 -4.47
C PHE A 38 9.15 -3.34 -5.94
N VAL A 39 10.16 -2.68 -6.49
CA VAL A 39 10.30 -2.41 -7.93
C VAL A 39 11.09 -3.54 -8.57
N ALA A 40 10.57 -4.15 -9.63
CA ALA A 40 11.22 -5.29 -10.29
C ALA A 40 12.26 -4.88 -11.35
N ARG A 41 12.13 -3.67 -11.90
CA ARG A 41 13.02 -3.12 -12.94
C ARG A 41 13.15 -1.61 -12.81
N PRO A 42 14.17 -0.97 -13.42
CA PRO A 42 14.23 0.49 -13.48
C PRO A 42 12.91 1.06 -14.00
N THR A 43 12.36 2.02 -13.25
CA THR A 43 11.05 2.61 -13.54
C THR A 43 11.15 4.12 -13.62
N THR A 44 10.16 4.74 -14.24
CA THR A 44 10.06 6.19 -14.40
C THR A 44 8.74 6.69 -13.82
N PRO A 45 8.58 8.00 -13.60
CA PRO A 45 7.31 8.55 -13.11
C PRO A 45 6.10 8.17 -13.98
N GLU A 46 6.30 7.93 -15.28
CA GLU A 46 5.25 7.56 -16.23
C GLU A 46 4.65 6.17 -15.96
N THR A 47 5.36 5.31 -15.22
CA THR A 47 4.78 4.06 -14.71
C THR A 47 3.58 4.34 -13.80
N PHE A 48 3.64 5.40 -13.00
CA PHE A 48 2.70 5.71 -11.93
C PHE A 48 1.79 6.90 -12.23
N PHE A 49 2.21 7.80 -13.10
CA PHE A 49 1.47 9.03 -13.43
C PHE A 49 1.37 9.22 -14.94
N HIS A 50 0.30 9.85 -15.39
CA HIS A 50 0.20 10.33 -16.76
C HIS A 50 1.02 11.63 -16.93
N PRO A 51 1.46 11.97 -18.16
CA PRO A 51 2.24 13.18 -18.42
C PRO A 51 1.58 14.49 -17.96
N ASN A 52 0.26 14.51 -17.84
CA ASN A 52 -0.53 15.64 -17.32
C ASN A 52 -0.64 15.66 -15.79
N GLY A 53 0.05 14.75 -15.07
CA GLY A 53 0.05 14.66 -13.62
C GLY A 53 -1.17 13.94 -13.00
N ILE A 54 -2.04 13.34 -13.81
CA ILE A 54 -3.13 12.48 -13.32
C ILE A 54 -2.51 11.16 -12.82
N ALA A 55 -2.87 10.73 -11.61
CA ALA A 55 -2.38 9.49 -11.03
C ALA A 55 -3.02 8.27 -11.70
N LYS A 56 -2.29 7.17 -11.77
CA LYS A 56 -2.81 5.88 -12.21
C LYS A 56 -3.28 5.08 -11.01
N VAL A 57 -4.43 4.45 -11.10
CA VAL A 57 -4.98 3.55 -10.09
C VAL A 57 -5.04 2.15 -10.68
N PHE A 58 -4.34 1.23 -10.03
CA PHE A 58 -4.28 -0.15 -10.44
C PHE A 58 -5.33 -0.96 -9.68
N GLN A 59 -6.24 -1.62 -10.40
CA GLN A 59 -7.29 -2.42 -9.79
C GLN A 59 -6.89 -3.89 -9.71
N SER A 60 -7.20 -4.52 -8.59
CA SER A 60 -7.13 -5.97 -8.48
C SER A 60 -8.45 -6.60 -8.95
N GLY A 61 -8.43 -7.91 -9.25
CA GLY A 61 -9.66 -8.66 -9.46
C GLY A 61 -10.42 -8.98 -8.16
N ALA A 62 -9.89 -8.57 -7.00
CA ALA A 62 -10.48 -8.83 -5.70
C ALA A 62 -11.55 -7.78 -5.36
N ARG A 63 -12.66 -8.25 -4.79
CA ARG A 63 -13.78 -7.38 -4.42
C ARG A 63 -13.72 -6.95 -2.97
N ILE A 64 -14.18 -5.73 -2.71
CA ILE A 64 -14.53 -5.28 -1.37
C ILE A 64 -15.75 -6.11 -0.92
N PRO A 65 -15.77 -6.70 0.29
CA PRO A 65 -16.89 -7.47 0.77
C PRO A 65 -18.23 -6.72 0.67
N GLY A 66 -19.32 -7.43 0.48
CA GLY A 66 -20.66 -6.82 0.40
C GLY A 66 -21.13 -6.26 1.73
N VAL A 67 -20.90 -7.01 2.80
CA VAL A 67 -21.24 -6.71 4.19
C VAL A 67 -20.12 -7.17 5.11
N GLU A 68 -20.02 -6.54 6.26
CA GLU A 68 -19.14 -6.96 7.34
C GLU A 68 -19.73 -8.16 8.08
N ASP A 69 -18.89 -9.14 8.40
CA ASP A 69 -19.18 -10.29 9.25
C ASP A 69 -18.04 -10.56 10.23
N GLU A 70 -18.18 -11.57 11.07
CA GLU A 70 -17.18 -11.95 12.09
C GLU A 70 -15.82 -12.39 11.51
N ARG A 71 -15.74 -12.66 10.20
CA ARG A 71 -14.54 -13.09 9.49
C ARG A 71 -13.91 -11.95 8.68
N THR A 72 -14.57 -10.79 8.63
CA THR A 72 -14.09 -9.65 7.87
C THR A 72 -12.82 -9.10 8.51
N LEU A 73 -11.74 -9.05 7.74
CA LEU A 73 -10.47 -8.51 8.21
C LEU A 73 -10.57 -6.99 8.43
N ALA A 74 -9.82 -6.46 9.38
CA ALA A 74 -9.80 -5.02 9.67
C ALA A 74 -9.49 -4.14 8.44
N VAL A 75 -8.67 -4.63 7.52
CA VAL A 75 -8.38 -3.96 6.24
C VAL A 75 -9.61 -3.92 5.33
N ASP A 76 -10.44 -4.96 5.36
CA ASP A 76 -11.66 -5.03 4.57
C ASP A 76 -12.77 -4.17 5.17
N THR A 77 -12.90 -4.12 6.49
CA THR A 77 -13.77 -3.17 7.18
C THR A 77 -13.41 -1.72 6.86
N ALA A 78 -12.11 -1.37 6.86
CA ALA A 78 -11.66 -0.04 6.48
C ALA A 78 -11.98 0.30 5.00
N ALA A 79 -11.89 -0.68 4.10
CA ALA A 79 -12.28 -0.51 2.70
C ALA A 79 -13.81 -0.34 2.54
N LEU A 80 -14.61 -1.10 3.30
CA LEU A 80 -16.07 -0.95 3.36
C LEU A 80 -16.48 0.46 3.78
N ARG A 81 -15.86 0.98 4.85
CA ARG A 81 -16.09 2.35 5.33
C ARG A 81 -15.77 3.38 4.25
N GLY A 82 -14.62 3.22 3.56
CA GLY A 82 -14.26 4.08 2.43
C GLY A 82 -15.30 4.06 1.31
N ARG A 83 -15.83 2.88 0.98
CA ARG A 83 -16.92 2.73 0.00
C ARG A 83 -18.19 3.47 0.42
N GLU A 84 -18.58 3.38 1.68
CA GLU A 84 -19.75 4.09 2.22
C GLU A 84 -19.59 5.61 2.13
N LEU A 85 -18.43 6.13 2.47
CA LEU A 85 -18.11 7.55 2.33
C LEU A 85 -18.19 8.01 0.88
N LEU A 86 -17.61 7.24 -0.06
CA LEU A 86 -17.67 7.55 -1.49
C LEU A 86 -19.10 7.50 -2.03
N MET A 87 -19.89 6.52 -1.57
CA MET A 87 -21.30 6.41 -1.95
C MET A 87 -22.11 7.60 -1.44
N SER A 88 -21.92 7.99 -0.18
CA SER A 88 -22.64 9.13 0.41
C SER A 88 -22.28 10.46 -0.22
N THR A 89 -21.02 10.64 -0.63
CA THR A 89 -20.51 11.92 -1.16
C THR A 89 -20.74 12.04 -2.66
N PHE A 90 -20.47 10.98 -3.42
CA PHE A 90 -20.46 11.02 -4.90
C PHE A 90 -21.56 10.17 -5.55
N GLY A 91 -22.35 9.43 -4.78
CA GLY A 91 -23.34 8.48 -5.32
C GLY A 91 -22.70 7.30 -6.08
N ARG A 92 -21.40 7.02 -5.86
CA ARG A 92 -20.65 6.00 -6.59
C ARG A 92 -20.38 4.78 -5.73
N VAL A 93 -20.70 3.60 -6.26
CA VAL A 93 -20.33 2.32 -5.65
C VAL A 93 -18.95 1.90 -6.14
N VAL A 94 -18.04 1.70 -5.21
CA VAL A 94 -16.74 1.10 -5.47
C VAL A 94 -16.83 -0.39 -5.08
N ALA A 95 -16.54 -1.26 -6.04
CA ALA A 95 -16.66 -2.70 -5.86
C ALA A 95 -15.32 -3.41 -5.70
N ASP A 96 -14.28 -2.90 -6.38
CA ASP A 96 -13.00 -3.58 -6.49
C ASP A 96 -11.95 -2.95 -5.56
N LYS A 97 -11.10 -3.81 -4.98
CA LYS A 97 -9.95 -3.35 -4.21
C LYS A 97 -8.88 -2.82 -5.16
N PRO A 98 -8.13 -1.79 -4.78
CA PRO A 98 -6.88 -1.48 -5.46
C PRO A 98 -5.94 -2.68 -5.41
N LEU A 99 -5.10 -2.80 -6.43
CA LEU A 99 -4.04 -3.79 -6.48
C LEU A 99 -3.02 -3.48 -5.39
N HIS A 100 -2.51 -4.52 -4.71
CA HIS A 100 -1.46 -4.35 -3.71
C HIS A 100 -0.11 -4.19 -4.41
N SER A 101 0.13 -2.98 -4.88
CA SER A 101 1.32 -2.52 -5.60
C SER A 101 1.65 -1.11 -5.12
N PRO A 102 2.81 -0.54 -5.44
CA PRO A 102 3.10 0.85 -5.07
C PRO A 102 1.98 1.80 -5.47
N TYR A 103 1.55 2.65 -4.56
CA TYR A 103 0.38 3.52 -4.73
C TYR A 103 0.77 4.92 -5.20
N PRO A 104 0.44 5.31 -6.45
CA PRO A 104 0.63 6.68 -6.93
C PRO A 104 -0.37 7.61 -6.25
N LEU A 105 0.13 8.59 -5.52
CA LEU A 105 -0.68 9.50 -4.73
C LEU A 105 -0.32 10.95 -5.04
N ARG A 106 -1.26 11.84 -4.77
CA ARG A 106 -1.06 13.28 -4.81
C ARG A 106 -1.28 13.86 -3.42
N ARG A 107 -0.33 14.67 -2.97
CA ARG A 107 -0.41 15.34 -1.66
C ARG A 107 -1.69 16.16 -1.53
N SER A 108 -2.04 16.94 -2.56
CA SER A 108 -3.26 17.75 -2.58
C SER A 108 -4.55 16.93 -2.47
N VAL A 109 -4.56 15.66 -2.92
CA VAL A 109 -5.71 14.77 -2.76
C VAL A 109 -5.87 14.36 -1.30
N LEU A 110 -4.77 14.08 -0.60
CA LEU A 110 -4.83 13.75 0.83
C LEU A 110 -5.22 14.97 1.69
N ASP A 111 -4.73 16.16 1.34
CA ASP A 111 -5.13 17.43 1.98
C ASP A 111 -6.66 17.64 1.83
N GLU A 112 -7.20 17.40 0.62
CA GLU A 112 -8.63 17.54 0.33
C GLU A 112 -9.49 16.50 1.07
N ILE A 113 -9.00 15.26 1.16
CA ILE A 113 -9.65 14.19 1.94
C ILE A 113 -9.72 14.60 3.42
N GLU A 114 -8.64 15.10 4.00
CA GLU A 114 -8.66 15.58 5.39
C GLU A 114 -9.63 16.74 5.58
N ALA A 115 -9.67 17.69 4.65
CA ALA A 115 -10.61 18.81 4.71
C ALA A 115 -12.07 18.37 4.57
N THR A 116 -12.33 17.32 3.78
CA THR A 116 -13.69 16.81 3.52
C THR A 116 -14.20 15.91 4.65
N TYR A 117 -13.29 15.13 5.27
CA TYR A 117 -13.63 14.12 6.29
C TYR A 117 -12.77 14.30 7.57
N PRO A 118 -12.72 15.49 8.18
CA PRO A 118 -11.79 15.78 9.27
C PRO A 118 -11.96 14.86 10.47
N ASP A 119 -13.19 14.52 10.83
CA ASP A 119 -13.49 13.65 11.97
C ASP A 119 -13.02 12.20 11.74
N VAL A 120 -13.22 11.69 10.51
CA VAL A 120 -12.82 10.32 10.14
C VAL A 120 -11.29 10.21 10.12
N ILE A 121 -10.61 11.17 9.54
CA ILE A 121 -9.16 11.21 9.47
C ILE A 121 -8.56 11.37 10.88
N THR A 122 -9.15 12.24 11.70
CA THR A 122 -8.72 12.41 13.10
C THR A 122 -8.92 11.13 13.90
N ALA A 123 -10.08 10.48 13.81
CA ALA A 123 -10.35 9.22 14.48
C ALA A 123 -9.35 8.12 14.06
N THR A 124 -9.06 8.01 12.74
CA THR A 124 -8.08 7.04 12.22
C THR A 124 -6.68 7.30 12.79
N ARG A 125 -6.24 8.56 12.89
CA ARG A 125 -4.95 8.92 13.48
C ARG A 125 -4.83 8.56 14.96
N HIS A 126 -5.93 8.61 15.71
CA HIS A 126 -5.95 8.26 17.13
C HIS A 126 -5.91 6.75 17.37
N SER A 127 -6.21 5.94 16.39
CA SER A 127 -6.22 4.50 16.49
C SER A 127 -4.81 3.94 16.58
N ARG A 128 -4.36 3.61 17.78
CA ARG A 128 -3.01 3.05 18.03
C ARG A 128 -2.79 1.70 17.34
N PHE A 129 -3.82 0.88 17.26
CA PHE A 129 -3.89 -0.39 16.53
C PHE A 129 -5.02 -0.30 15.52
N ARG A 130 -5.02 -1.17 14.50
CA ARG A 130 -6.10 -1.22 13.52
C ARG A 130 -7.46 -1.37 14.20
N SER A 131 -8.38 -0.50 13.83
CA SER A 131 -9.74 -0.44 14.36
C SER A 131 -10.76 -0.59 13.23
N PRO A 132 -11.93 -1.19 13.49
CA PRO A 132 -13.04 -1.22 12.54
C PRO A 132 -13.51 0.17 12.09
N THR A 133 -13.18 1.21 12.86
CA THR A 133 -13.54 2.60 12.54
C THR A 133 -12.50 3.32 11.69
N ASP A 134 -11.36 2.69 11.39
CA ASP A 134 -10.31 3.29 10.58
C ASP A 134 -10.73 3.46 9.12
N LEU A 135 -10.04 4.37 8.44
CA LEU A 135 -10.06 4.51 7.00
C LEU A 135 -8.71 4.06 6.42
N SER A 136 -8.71 3.10 5.50
CA SER A 136 -7.53 2.78 4.71
C SER A 136 -7.28 3.90 3.70
N THR A 137 -6.54 4.92 4.16
CA THR A 137 -6.47 6.20 3.45
C THR A 137 -5.67 6.09 2.16
N ALA A 138 -4.41 5.68 2.21
CA ALA A 138 -3.54 5.64 1.04
C ALA A 138 -3.79 4.38 0.18
N ALA A 139 -3.91 3.22 0.84
CA ALA A 139 -4.01 1.94 0.16
C ALA A 139 -5.36 1.69 -0.54
N SER A 140 -6.41 2.45 -0.19
CA SER A 140 -7.73 2.26 -0.79
C SER A 140 -8.47 3.57 -1.07
N PHE A 141 -8.81 4.34 -0.03
CA PHE A 141 -9.76 5.45 -0.14
C PHE A 141 -9.28 6.56 -1.07
N ALA A 142 -8.03 7.03 -0.93
CA ALA A 142 -7.50 8.13 -1.72
C ALA A 142 -7.46 7.82 -3.22
N GLN A 143 -7.22 6.58 -3.59
CA GLN A 143 -7.21 6.16 -4.99
C GLN A 143 -8.60 6.28 -5.62
N HIS A 144 -9.61 5.74 -4.96
CA HIS A 144 -11.00 5.83 -5.44
C HIS A 144 -11.55 7.26 -5.37
N TYR A 145 -11.17 8.03 -4.34
CA TYR A 145 -11.50 9.45 -4.23
C TYR A 145 -10.89 10.25 -5.38
N ALA A 146 -9.63 10.00 -5.72
CA ALA A 146 -8.95 10.66 -6.83
C ALA A 146 -9.62 10.33 -8.17
N VAL A 147 -10.08 9.10 -8.39
CA VAL A 147 -10.86 8.74 -9.58
C VAL A 147 -12.21 9.45 -9.59
N ALA A 148 -12.91 9.50 -8.44
CA ALA A 148 -14.22 10.17 -8.34
C ALA A 148 -14.13 11.67 -8.61
N THR A 149 -12.99 12.30 -8.28
CA THR A 149 -12.73 13.74 -8.47
C THR A 149 -11.93 14.07 -9.73
N GLY A 150 -11.70 13.10 -10.63
CA GLY A 150 -10.99 13.29 -11.90
C GLY A 150 -9.48 13.54 -11.76
N LYS A 151 -8.88 13.21 -10.62
CA LYS A 151 -7.45 13.36 -10.32
C LYS A 151 -6.64 12.07 -10.53
N ALA A 152 -7.33 10.97 -10.81
CA ALA A 152 -6.75 9.71 -11.20
C ALA A 152 -7.61 8.98 -12.25
N THR A 153 -7.00 8.03 -12.96
CA THR A 153 -7.68 7.13 -13.88
C THR A 153 -7.23 5.70 -13.62
N PHE A 154 -8.07 4.74 -13.96
CA PHE A 154 -7.68 3.33 -13.92
C PHE A 154 -6.65 3.04 -14.99
N ALA A 155 -5.68 2.20 -14.64
CA ALA A 155 -4.61 1.74 -15.51
C ALA A 155 -4.17 0.33 -15.10
N GLU A 156 -3.27 -0.25 -15.87
CA GLU A 156 -2.65 -1.54 -15.59
C GLU A 156 -1.19 -1.37 -15.21
N ILE A 157 -0.67 -2.30 -14.40
CA ILE A 157 0.74 -2.45 -14.04
C ILE A 157 1.07 -3.92 -14.00
N ALA A 158 2.22 -4.29 -14.52
CA ALA A 158 2.71 -5.66 -14.45
C ALA A 158 3.29 -5.93 -13.06
N THR A 159 2.62 -6.77 -12.28
CA THR A 159 3.03 -7.07 -10.91
C THR A 159 2.83 -8.54 -10.56
N GLU A 160 3.69 -9.05 -9.68
CA GLU A 160 3.57 -10.38 -9.08
C GLU A 160 3.30 -10.24 -7.58
N TYR A 161 2.27 -10.94 -7.08
CA TYR A 161 1.98 -10.99 -5.65
C TYR A 161 2.33 -12.38 -5.11
N VAL A 162 3.23 -12.44 -4.13
CA VAL A 162 3.78 -13.67 -3.59
C VAL A 162 3.44 -13.78 -2.10
N HIS A 163 2.76 -14.87 -1.74
CA HIS A 163 2.64 -15.29 -0.35
C HIS A 163 3.87 -16.11 0.05
N ILE A 164 4.56 -15.74 1.12
CA ILE A 164 5.75 -16.48 1.57
C ILE A 164 5.44 -17.92 1.99
N GLU A 165 4.19 -18.21 2.35
CA GLU A 165 3.73 -19.57 2.70
C GLU A 165 3.40 -20.42 1.47
N SER A 166 3.50 -19.84 0.27
CA SER A 166 3.21 -20.55 -0.98
C SER A 166 4.12 -21.78 -1.12
N LYS A 167 3.52 -22.92 -1.45
CA LYS A 167 4.27 -24.13 -1.82
C LYS A 167 5.13 -23.94 -3.08
N ARG A 168 4.87 -22.85 -3.84
CA ARG A 168 5.59 -22.47 -5.04
C ARG A 168 6.48 -21.25 -4.83
N LEU A 169 6.86 -20.95 -3.57
CA LEU A 169 7.66 -19.76 -3.26
C LEU A 169 8.88 -19.64 -4.18
N THR A 170 9.72 -20.66 -4.24
CA THR A 170 10.92 -20.67 -5.09
C THR A 170 10.59 -20.39 -6.56
N TRP A 171 9.52 -20.97 -7.09
CA TRP A 171 9.10 -20.72 -8.45
C TRP A 171 8.70 -19.25 -8.68
N HIS A 172 7.99 -18.63 -7.74
CA HIS A 172 7.63 -17.20 -7.82
C HIS A 172 8.88 -16.32 -7.76
N LEU A 173 9.82 -16.61 -6.85
CA LEU A 173 11.07 -15.87 -6.73
C LEU A 173 11.91 -15.96 -8.01
N ASP A 174 12.03 -17.17 -8.58
CA ASP A 174 12.72 -17.39 -9.86
C ASP A 174 12.04 -16.65 -11.00
N ARG A 175 10.70 -16.66 -11.04
CA ARG A 175 9.95 -15.90 -12.04
C ARG A 175 10.23 -14.41 -11.95
N ILE A 176 10.19 -13.83 -10.75
CA ILE A 176 10.48 -12.39 -10.56
C ILE A 176 11.90 -12.08 -11.01
N ARG A 177 12.88 -12.90 -10.62
CA ARG A 177 14.30 -12.71 -10.96
C ARG A 177 14.57 -12.75 -12.47
N LEU A 178 13.83 -13.58 -13.19
CA LEU A 178 14.02 -13.82 -14.64
C LEU A 178 13.08 -12.99 -15.52
N ALA A 179 12.09 -12.33 -14.93
CA ALA A 179 11.12 -11.56 -15.69
C ALA A 179 11.71 -10.20 -16.13
N ASP A 180 11.53 -9.89 -17.41
CA ASP A 180 11.83 -8.59 -17.99
C ASP A 180 10.57 -7.72 -18.18
N ASP A 181 9.39 -8.32 -17.97
CA ASP A 181 8.07 -7.73 -18.17
C ASP A 181 7.40 -7.22 -16.86
N LEU A 182 7.96 -7.50 -15.68
CA LEU A 182 7.40 -7.04 -14.41
C LEU A 182 7.86 -5.62 -14.06
N ASP A 183 6.91 -4.77 -13.66
CA ASP A 183 7.20 -3.44 -13.10
C ASP A 183 7.47 -3.50 -11.61
N THR A 184 6.65 -4.28 -10.89
CA THR A 184 6.68 -4.35 -9.42
C THR A 184 6.39 -5.78 -8.94
N PHE A 185 6.69 -6.04 -7.67
CA PHE A 185 6.25 -7.25 -6.99
C PHE A 185 5.98 -6.97 -5.51
N CYS A 186 5.23 -7.88 -4.88
CA CYS A 186 4.98 -7.89 -3.44
C CYS A 186 5.34 -9.26 -2.89
N ILE A 187 6.04 -9.29 -1.74
CA ILE A 187 6.29 -10.51 -0.97
C ILE A 187 5.68 -10.32 0.41
N ASN A 188 4.54 -10.97 0.64
CA ASN A 188 3.71 -10.74 1.80
C ASN A 188 3.58 -11.98 2.69
N GLU A 189 3.65 -11.77 4.00
CA GLU A 189 3.33 -12.77 5.02
C GLU A 189 1.90 -12.52 5.54
N THR A 190 1.01 -13.49 5.31
CA THR A 190 -0.42 -13.34 5.65
C THR A 190 -0.88 -14.17 6.83
N GLN A 191 -0.09 -15.12 7.30
CA GLN A 191 -0.46 -16.04 8.38
C GLN A 191 0.67 -16.23 9.38
N ASP A 192 0.29 -16.33 10.65
CA ASP A 192 1.18 -16.67 11.73
C ASP A 192 1.87 -18.02 11.48
N GLY A 193 3.02 -17.95 10.86
CA GLY A 193 4.13 -18.86 11.00
C GLY A 193 3.90 -20.37 11.00
N ARG A 194 3.09 -20.94 10.13
CA ARG A 194 3.03 -22.38 9.96
C ARG A 194 3.99 -22.84 8.87
N GLY A 195 5.04 -23.56 9.25
CA GLY A 195 5.99 -24.17 8.32
C GLY A 195 7.45 -23.93 8.68
N ASP A 196 8.36 -24.34 7.82
CA ASP A 196 9.80 -24.14 8.00
C ASP A 196 10.19 -22.69 7.67
N HIS A 197 10.15 -21.82 8.70
CA HIS A 197 10.56 -20.42 8.60
C HIS A 197 11.99 -20.27 8.11
N THR A 198 12.92 -21.08 8.62
CA THR A 198 14.35 -20.93 8.34
C THR A 198 14.67 -21.13 6.87
N ALA A 199 14.04 -22.11 6.21
CA ALA A 199 14.25 -22.36 4.79
C ALA A 199 13.67 -21.24 3.92
N ARG A 200 12.50 -20.68 4.30
CA ARG A 200 11.86 -19.55 3.60
C ARG A 200 12.67 -18.29 3.75
N GLU A 201 13.08 -17.95 4.96
CA GLU A 201 13.93 -16.78 5.25
C GLU A 201 15.22 -16.82 4.44
N LYS A 202 15.90 -17.98 4.38
CA LYS A 202 17.08 -18.14 3.55
C LYS A 202 16.81 -17.97 2.06
N ALA A 203 15.71 -18.51 1.56
CA ALA A 203 15.36 -18.38 0.14
C ALA A 203 15.05 -16.92 -0.22
N ILE A 204 14.33 -16.19 0.64
CA ILE A 204 14.00 -14.78 0.46
C ILE A 204 15.26 -13.92 0.58
N ALA A 205 16.12 -14.16 1.58
CA ALA A 205 17.37 -13.43 1.73
C ALA A 205 18.28 -13.60 0.51
N SER A 206 18.50 -14.86 0.05
CA SER A 206 19.27 -15.14 -1.16
C SER A 206 18.69 -14.47 -2.39
N PHE A 207 17.37 -14.46 -2.53
CA PHE A 207 16.68 -13.79 -3.62
C PHE A 207 16.94 -12.26 -3.62
N PHE A 208 16.86 -11.62 -2.46
CA PHE A 208 17.12 -10.18 -2.36
C PHE A 208 18.60 -9.83 -2.57
N ASP A 209 19.53 -10.65 -2.05
CA ASP A 209 20.96 -10.47 -2.27
C ASP A 209 21.32 -10.55 -3.78
N GLU A 210 20.64 -11.43 -4.51
CA GLU A 210 20.83 -11.57 -5.96
C GLU A 210 20.16 -10.44 -6.76
N LEU A 211 18.96 -9.98 -6.34
CA LEU A 211 18.20 -8.97 -7.06
C LEU A 211 18.74 -7.55 -6.79
N PHE A 212 19.18 -7.28 -5.56
CA PHE A 212 19.68 -5.99 -5.11
C PHE A 212 21.12 -6.09 -4.57
N PRO A 213 22.10 -6.43 -5.42
CA PRO A 213 23.47 -6.73 -4.97
C PRO A 213 24.27 -5.49 -4.52
N VAL A 214 23.74 -4.29 -4.74
CA VAL A 214 24.38 -3.02 -4.40
C VAL A 214 23.59 -2.33 -3.32
N ALA A 215 24.19 -2.10 -2.16
CA ALA A 215 23.58 -1.37 -1.07
C ALA A 215 23.22 0.06 -1.49
N ALA A 216 22.05 0.54 -1.10
CA ALA A 216 21.66 1.91 -1.34
C ALA A 216 22.51 2.88 -0.50
N PRO A 217 22.72 4.14 -0.95
CA PRO A 217 23.58 5.10 -0.22
C PRO A 217 23.10 5.43 1.21
N TRP A 218 21.85 5.12 1.52
CA TRP A 218 21.26 5.33 2.86
C TRP A 218 21.20 4.05 3.71
N GLU A 219 21.59 2.89 3.18
CA GLU A 219 21.71 1.67 3.96
C GLU A 219 22.92 1.77 4.90
N ARG A 220 22.69 1.37 6.15
CA ARG A 220 23.78 1.25 7.12
C ARG A 220 24.48 -0.08 6.91
N GLU A 221 25.80 -0.08 7.02
CA GLU A 221 26.52 -1.35 7.17
C GLU A 221 25.93 -2.11 8.37
N PRO A 222 25.73 -3.43 8.27
CA PRO A 222 25.29 -4.23 9.41
C PRO A 222 26.27 -3.95 10.57
N ASP A 223 25.75 -3.53 11.73
CA ASP A 223 26.53 -3.42 12.92
C ASP A 223 27.30 -4.73 13.10
N GLY A 224 28.61 -4.65 13.21
CA GLY A 224 29.45 -5.81 13.43
C GLY A 224 28.97 -6.62 14.64
N PRO A 225 29.40 -7.87 14.84
CA PRO A 225 28.82 -8.79 15.80
C PRO A 225 28.72 -8.17 17.19
N ARG A 226 27.45 -8.14 17.70
CA ARG A 226 27.16 -7.74 19.07
C ARG A 226 27.65 -8.76 20.07
#